data_d6d2584dcac8a94770ef4e3b443d5869
#
_entry.id   d6d2584dcac8a94770ef4e3b443d5869
#
_cell.length_a   1.000
_cell.length_b   1.000
_cell.length_c   1.000
_cell.angle_alpha   90.00
_cell.angle_beta   90.00
_cell.angle_gamma   90.00
#
_symmetry.space_group_name_H-M   'P 1'
#
loop_
_entity.id
_entity.type
_entity.pdbx_description
1 polymer ?
#
loop_
_entity_poly.entity_id
_entity_poly.type
_entity_poly.pdbx_seq_one_letter_code
_entity_poly.pdbx_strand_id
1 'polypeptide(L)'
;MKSITIKGSKRESVGKSATKALRNAGMVPCVLYGGDEPVHFAAEELAFTKLVYTPNAHTVALEIGEKMKFNAILQDIQFHPLTDKILHIDFYQLFDDKAVSMDIPVKILGAAPGVLNSGGVLSRNKRKLRVRALPANLPDFIEADISNLELGSKLYVTELENENYRFLHPDNTVVCQVRTSRTSLQVETDEQIDEVEAETKDESSGDDKAAEESKSEQ
;
A
#
# COMPACT_ATOMS: atom_id res chain seq x y z
N MET A 1 4.19 -17.44 5.26
CA MET A 1 5.14 -16.48 4.64
C MET A 1 6.33 -17.18 3.99
N LYS A 2 6.87 -16.61 2.90
CA LYS A 2 8.11 -17.11 2.28
C LYS A 2 9.32 -16.59 3.05
N SER A 3 10.29 -17.47 3.33
CA SER A 3 11.54 -17.10 4.01
C SER A 3 12.67 -16.88 3.02
N ILE A 4 13.49 -15.86 3.26
CA ILE A 4 14.71 -15.56 2.50
C ILE A 4 15.90 -15.76 3.42
N THR A 5 16.89 -16.56 2.98
CA THR A 5 18.12 -16.77 3.76
C THR A 5 19.15 -15.71 3.40
N ILE A 6 19.68 -15.02 4.39
CA ILE A 6 20.74 -14.01 4.25
C ILE A 6 21.94 -14.42 5.10
N LYS A 7 23.11 -14.47 4.46
CA LYS A 7 24.36 -14.76 5.13
C LYS A 7 25.08 -13.46 5.51
N GLY A 8 25.54 -13.37 6.75
CA GLY A 8 26.27 -12.22 7.26
C GLY A 8 27.46 -12.59 8.10
N SER A 9 28.37 -11.65 8.26
CA SER A 9 29.54 -11.75 9.16
C SER A 9 29.29 -10.91 10.42
N LYS A 10 29.61 -11.46 11.59
CA LYS A 10 29.52 -10.71 12.87
C LYS A 10 30.51 -9.54 12.86
N ARG A 11 30.07 -8.40 13.39
CA ARG A 11 30.88 -7.19 13.53
C ARG A 11 31.21 -6.96 14.99
N GLU A 12 32.50 -6.70 15.29
CA GLU A 12 32.96 -6.26 16.59
C GLU A 12 33.14 -4.74 16.64
N SER A 13 33.52 -4.14 15.51
CA SER A 13 33.75 -2.70 15.42
C SER A 13 32.49 -1.96 14.95
N VAL A 14 31.92 -1.10 15.80
CA VAL A 14 30.67 -0.33 15.59
C VAL A 14 30.90 1.18 15.40
N GLY A 15 32.07 1.62 15.03
CA GLY A 15 32.40 3.04 14.87
C GLY A 15 32.05 3.61 13.48
N LYS A 16 32.04 4.96 13.37
CA LYS A 16 31.78 5.73 12.13
C LYS A 16 32.76 5.37 11.00
N SER A 17 34.04 5.24 11.34
CA SER A 17 35.12 4.90 10.40
C SER A 17 34.93 3.48 9.83
N ALA A 18 34.70 2.48 10.70
CA ALA A 18 34.46 1.10 10.29
C ALA A 18 33.19 0.95 9.41
N THR A 19 32.12 1.63 9.77
CA THR A 19 30.87 1.63 8.98
C THR A 19 31.05 2.24 7.60
N LYS A 20 31.84 3.33 7.48
CA LYS A 20 32.18 3.94 6.18
C LYS A 20 33.00 2.99 5.31
N ALA A 21 33.99 2.30 5.89
CA ALA A 21 34.83 1.33 5.17
C ALA A 21 33.98 0.15 4.64
N LEU A 22 33.05 -0.38 5.44
CA LEU A 22 32.14 -1.45 5.02
C LEU A 22 31.27 -1.03 3.83
N ARG A 23 30.66 0.16 3.89
CA ARG A 23 29.82 0.65 2.78
C ARG A 23 30.63 0.87 1.48
N ASN A 24 31.87 1.31 1.59
CA ASN A 24 32.76 1.43 0.45
C ASN A 24 33.16 0.07 -0.15
N ALA A 25 33.15 -1.00 0.65
CA ALA A 25 33.37 -2.37 0.23
C ALA A 25 32.09 -3.07 -0.30
N GLY A 26 30.94 -2.35 -0.44
CA GLY A 26 29.69 -2.92 -0.90
C GLY A 26 28.94 -3.76 0.15
N MET A 27 29.33 -3.62 1.44
CA MET A 27 28.71 -4.32 2.55
C MET A 27 27.76 -3.36 3.29
N VAL A 28 26.59 -3.88 3.68
CA VAL A 28 25.59 -3.13 4.45
C VAL A 28 25.73 -3.50 5.94
N PRO A 29 25.92 -2.52 6.82
CA PRO A 29 25.87 -2.72 8.25
C PRO A 29 24.40 -2.96 8.69
N CYS A 30 24.18 -4.02 9.47
CA CYS A 30 22.88 -4.44 9.96
C CYS A 30 22.91 -4.67 11.47
N VAL A 31 21.72 -4.57 12.08
CA VAL A 31 21.51 -4.89 13.50
C VAL A 31 20.32 -5.84 13.62
N LEU A 32 20.49 -6.88 14.42
CA LEU A 32 19.41 -7.76 14.86
C LEU A 32 19.16 -7.50 16.35
N TYR A 33 17.94 -7.15 16.69
CA TYR A 33 17.51 -6.91 18.07
C TYR A 33 16.19 -7.64 18.39
N GLY A 34 15.75 -7.58 19.63
CA GLY A 34 14.58 -8.29 20.14
C GLY A 34 14.91 -9.54 20.94
N GLY A 35 16.15 -10.04 20.87
CA GLY A 35 16.71 -11.06 21.75
C GLY A 35 17.35 -10.47 23.02
N ASP A 36 18.17 -11.27 23.72
CA ASP A 36 18.81 -10.85 24.93
C ASP A 36 19.86 -9.75 24.71
N GLU A 37 20.63 -9.86 23.62
CA GLU A 37 21.61 -8.86 23.19
C GLU A 37 21.47 -8.50 21.74
N PRO A 38 21.73 -7.22 21.37
CA PRO A 38 21.72 -6.82 19.96
C PRO A 38 22.95 -7.39 19.24
N VAL A 39 22.73 -8.05 18.12
CA VAL A 39 23.79 -8.64 17.29
C VAL A 39 24.07 -7.73 16.11
N HIS A 40 25.28 -7.18 16.05
CA HIS A 40 25.75 -6.37 14.93
C HIS A 40 26.42 -7.28 13.88
N PHE A 41 25.98 -7.15 12.62
CA PHE A 41 26.53 -7.91 11.52
C PHE A 41 26.61 -7.08 10.23
N ALA A 42 27.28 -7.59 9.24
CA ALA A 42 27.33 -7.00 7.91
C ALA A 42 27.05 -8.08 6.86
N ALA A 43 26.34 -7.72 5.82
CA ALA A 43 26.08 -8.60 4.70
C ALA A 43 26.20 -7.83 3.37
N GLU A 44 26.34 -8.55 2.28
CA GLU A 44 26.45 -7.96 0.94
C GLU A 44 25.14 -7.26 0.54
N GLU A 45 25.26 -6.08 -0.10
CA GLU A 45 24.09 -5.31 -0.58
C GLU A 45 23.19 -6.15 -1.51
N LEU A 46 23.79 -6.97 -2.37
CA LEU A 46 23.09 -7.85 -3.31
C LEU A 46 22.17 -8.88 -2.63
N ALA A 47 22.55 -9.36 -1.44
CA ALA A 47 21.75 -10.32 -0.70
C ALA A 47 20.38 -9.77 -0.28
N PHE A 48 20.26 -8.44 -0.14
CA PHE A 48 19.03 -7.76 0.25
C PHE A 48 18.11 -7.40 -0.92
N THR A 49 18.57 -7.54 -2.16
CA THR A 49 17.81 -7.13 -3.35
C THR A 49 16.42 -7.77 -3.41
N LYS A 50 16.33 -9.07 -3.16
CA LYS A 50 15.05 -9.80 -3.14
C LYS A 50 14.14 -9.41 -1.97
N LEU A 51 14.70 -8.99 -0.85
CA LEU A 51 13.95 -8.59 0.33
C LEU A 51 13.39 -7.17 0.20
N VAL A 52 14.19 -6.25 -0.34
CA VAL A 52 13.91 -4.82 -0.36
C VAL A 52 13.09 -4.41 -1.57
N TYR A 53 13.46 -4.89 -2.76
CA TYR A 53 12.87 -4.46 -4.03
C TYR A 53 11.68 -5.31 -4.49
N THR A 54 11.19 -6.25 -3.67
CA THR A 54 9.94 -6.96 -3.92
C THR A 54 8.80 -6.40 -3.07
N PRO A 55 7.59 -6.33 -3.61
CA PRO A 55 6.45 -5.81 -2.86
C PRO A 55 5.96 -6.76 -1.75
N ASN A 56 6.39 -8.02 -1.77
CA ASN A 56 5.90 -9.05 -0.86
C ASN A 56 6.48 -8.92 0.54
N ALA A 57 5.72 -9.36 1.54
CA ALA A 57 6.22 -9.52 2.90
C ALA A 57 6.98 -10.86 3.02
N HIS A 58 8.18 -10.80 3.59
CA HIS A 58 9.05 -11.96 3.79
C HIS A 58 9.56 -12.04 5.21
N THR A 59 9.67 -13.26 5.72
CA THR A 59 10.51 -13.56 6.88
C THR A 59 11.95 -13.79 6.44
N VAL A 60 12.90 -13.52 7.30
CA VAL A 60 14.33 -13.63 6.98
C VAL A 60 15.00 -14.63 7.91
N ALA A 61 15.63 -15.63 7.33
CA ALA A 61 16.53 -16.53 8.04
C ALA A 61 17.95 -15.94 7.97
N LEU A 62 18.42 -15.37 9.07
CA LEU A 62 19.76 -14.79 9.16
C LEU A 62 20.76 -15.87 9.59
N GLU A 63 21.79 -16.10 8.79
CA GLU A 63 22.93 -16.95 9.12
C GLU A 63 24.14 -16.05 9.38
N ILE A 64 24.48 -15.86 10.66
CA ILE A 64 25.56 -14.97 11.09
C ILE A 64 26.77 -15.83 11.51
N GLY A 65 27.82 -15.82 10.64
CA GLY A 65 28.94 -16.74 10.82
C GLY A 65 28.54 -18.21 10.62
N GLU A 66 29.29 -19.14 11.23
CA GLU A 66 29.06 -20.57 11.02
C GLU A 66 28.00 -21.21 11.94
N LYS A 67 27.67 -20.57 13.07
CA LYS A 67 26.91 -21.22 14.16
C LYS A 67 25.58 -20.52 14.52
N MET A 68 25.38 -19.28 14.14
CA MET A 68 24.22 -18.50 14.59
C MET A 68 23.17 -18.40 13.48
N LYS A 69 22.00 -18.99 13.73
CA LYS A 69 20.83 -18.88 12.84
C LYS A 69 19.69 -18.24 13.62
N PHE A 70 19.11 -17.20 13.05
CA PHE A 70 18.01 -16.47 13.64
C PHE A 70 16.89 -16.30 12.63
N ASN A 71 15.64 -16.43 13.08
CA ASN A 71 14.49 -16.02 12.32
C ASN A 71 14.18 -14.56 12.67
N ALA A 72 14.06 -13.72 11.68
CA ALA A 72 13.85 -12.30 11.85
C ALA A 72 12.89 -11.73 10.82
N ILE A 73 12.39 -10.53 11.10
CA ILE A 73 11.67 -9.70 10.13
C ILE A 73 12.45 -8.41 9.90
N LEU A 74 12.25 -7.85 8.70
CA LEU A 74 12.74 -6.53 8.37
C LEU A 74 11.89 -5.50 9.11
N GLN A 75 12.52 -4.64 9.90
CA GLN A 75 11.83 -3.61 10.67
C GLN A 75 11.97 -2.23 10.05
N ASP A 76 13.19 -1.86 9.68
CA ASP A 76 13.46 -0.58 9.03
C ASP A 76 14.64 -0.65 8.07
N ILE A 77 14.64 0.23 7.06
CA ILE A 77 15.69 0.37 6.06
C ILE A 77 16.01 1.83 5.86
N GLN A 78 17.29 2.16 5.88
CA GLN A 78 17.78 3.49 5.56
C GLN A 78 18.46 3.48 4.20
N PHE A 79 18.01 4.39 3.32
CA PHE A 79 18.58 4.59 1.99
C PHE A 79 19.36 5.88 1.91
N HIS A 80 20.32 5.92 0.99
CA HIS A 80 21.03 7.14 0.66
C HIS A 80 20.16 7.99 -0.29
N PRO A 81 19.87 9.27 0.03
CA PRO A 81 18.85 10.08 -0.66
C PRO A 81 19.16 10.39 -2.14
N LEU A 82 20.42 10.28 -2.57
CA LEU A 82 20.82 10.56 -3.94
C LEU A 82 21.15 9.32 -4.77
N THR A 83 21.62 8.26 -4.12
CA THR A 83 22.11 7.05 -4.83
C THR A 83 21.25 5.82 -4.62
N ASP A 84 20.22 5.91 -3.77
CA ASP A 84 19.31 4.83 -3.35
C ASP A 84 20.01 3.58 -2.80
N LYS A 85 21.32 3.69 -2.49
CA LYS A 85 22.07 2.61 -1.86
C LYS A 85 21.60 2.41 -0.42
N ILE A 86 21.58 1.15 0.00
CA ILE A 86 21.19 0.79 1.34
C ILE A 86 22.29 1.20 2.33
N LEU A 87 21.96 2.06 3.30
CA LEU A 87 22.87 2.52 4.33
C LEU A 87 22.85 1.67 5.58
N HIS A 88 21.67 1.22 6.02
CA HIS A 88 21.47 0.43 7.22
C HIS A 88 20.20 -0.38 7.13
N ILE A 89 20.17 -1.55 7.73
CA ILE A 89 18.98 -2.38 7.86
C ILE A 89 18.84 -2.86 9.31
N ASP A 90 17.62 -2.72 9.83
CA ASP A 90 17.22 -3.16 11.14
C ASP A 90 16.37 -4.42 11.06
N PHE A 91 16.77 -5.44 11.79
CA PHE A 91 16.05 -6.69 11.90
C PHE A 91 15.53 -6.90 13.31
N TYR A 92 14.31 -7.37 13.43
CA TYR A 92 13.72 -7.81 14.69
C TYR A 92 13.63 -9.34 14.74
N GLN A 93 14.17 -9.94 15.81
CA GLN A 93 14.13 -11.38 15.99
C GLN A 93 12.72 -11.86 16.28
N LEU A 94 12.33 -12.93 15.59
CA LEU A 94 11.05 -13.59 15.78
C LEU A 94 11.13 -14.61 16.91
N PHE A 95 10.12 -14.58 17.77
CA PHE A 95 9.84 -15.59 18.79
C PHE A 95 8.39 -16.04 18.63
N ASP A 96 8.13 -17.33 18.75
CA ASP A 96 6.79 -17.89 18.50
C ASP A 96 5.75 -17.34 19.49
N ASP A 97 6.14 -16.98 20.69
CA ASP A 97 5.26 -16.49 21.76
C ASP A 97 5.06 -14.96 21.78
N LYS A 98 5.79 -14.21 20.93
CA LYS A 98 5.73 -12.75 20.96
C LYS A 98 5.04 -12.21 19.71
N ALA A 99 4.01 -11.39 19.91
CA ALA A 99 3.36 -10.68 18.80
C ALA A 99 4.31 -9.62 18.23
N VAL A 100 4.46 -9.61 16.92
CA VAL A 100 5.31 -8.70 16.17
C VAL A 100 4.50 -7.79 15.28
N SER A 101 5.04 -6.60 15.00
CA SER A 101 4.45 -5.65 14.06
C SER A 101 5.25 -5.62 12.77
N MET A 102 4.55 -5.76 11.64
CA MET A 102 5.16 -5.79 10.31
C MET A 102 4.29 -5.03 9.30
N ASP A 103 4.92 -4.45 8.30
CA ASP A 103 4.23 -3.80 7.18
C ASP A 103 3.91 -4.83 6.09
N ILE A 104 2.62 -5.11 5.90
CA ILE A 104 2.12 -6.12 4.96
C ILE A 104 1.53 -5.42 3.74
N PRO A 105 1.86 -5.86 2.51
CA PRO A 105 1.34 -5.26 1.29
C PRO A 105 -0.15 -5.54 1.11
N VAL A 106 -0.86 -4.54 0.58
CA VAL A 106 -2.27 -4.66 0.20
C VAL A 106 -2.37 -5.02 -1.28
N LYS A 107 -3.03 -6.14 -1.58
CA LYS A 107 -3.35 -6.59 -2.92
C LYS A 107 -4.81 -6.27 -3.22
N ILE A 108 -5.03 -5.48 -4.25
CA ILE A 108 -6.38 -5.13 -4.69
C ILE A 108 -6.92 -6.27 -5.56
N LEU A 109 -8.14 -6.70 -5.25
CA LEU A 109 -8.89 -7.69 -6.00
C LEU A 109 -10.16 -7.05 -6.60
N GLY A 110 -10.59 -7.58 -7.75
CA GLY A 110 -11.78 -7.10 -8.45
C GLY A 110 -11.55 -5.84 -9.28
N ALA A 111 -12.63 -5.29 -9.81
CA ALA A 111 -12.65 -4.06 -10.59
C ALA A 111 -13.78 -3.15 -10.05
N ALA A 112 -13.46 -1.91 -9.75
CA ALA A 112 -14.42 -0.95 -9.20
C ALA A 112 -15.38 -0.47 -10.29
N PRO A 113 -16.71 -0.59 -10.12
CA PRO A 113 -17.70 -0.06 -11.07
C PRO A 113 -17.59 1.46 -11.23
N GLY A 114 -17.20 2.19 -10.20
CA GLY A 114 -16.94 3.62 -10.28
C GLY A 114 -15.78 4.00 -11.22
N VAL A 115 -14.84 3.07 -11.49
CA VAL A 115 -13.77 3.29 -12.48
C VAL A 115 -14.23 2.89 -13.87
N LEU A 116 -14.94 1.74 -13.99
CA LEU A 116 -15.35 1.21 -15.29
C LEU A 116 -16.51 1.99 -15.92
N ASN A 117 -17.54 2.29 -15.13
CA ASN A 117 -18.79 2.88 -15.62
C ASN A 117 -18.79 4.40 -15.54
N SER A 118 -18.20 4.98 -14.49
CA SER A 118 -18.28 6.41 -14.20
C SER A 118 -16.98 7.17 -14.48
N GLY A 119 -15.99 6.55 -15.14
CA GLY A 119 -14.75 7.22 -15.51
C GLY A 119 -13.91 7.73 -14.33
N GLY A 120 -14.12 7.20 -13.12
CA GLY A 120 -13.35 7.53 -11.93
C GLY A 120 -11.92 6.98 -11.98
N VAL A 121 -11.05 7.52 -11.12
CA VAL A 121 -9.67 7.07 -10.98
C VAL A 121 -9.46 6.42 -9.62
N LEU A 122 -8.96 5.17 -9.60
CA LEU A 122 -8.61 4.48 -8.38
C LEU A 122 -7.33 5.07 -7.77
N SER A 123 -7.46 5.68 -6.61
CA SER A 123 -6.34 6.21 -5.83
C SER A 123 -6.02 5.27 -4.67
N ARG A 124 -4.78 4.75 -4.64
CA ARG A 124 -4.25 3.92 -3.55
C ARG A 124 -3.57 4.83 -2.53
N ASN A 125 -4.20 5.03 -1.38
CA ASN A 125 -3.63 5.88 -0.32
C ASN A 125 -2.60 5.11 0.50
N LYS A 126 -2.86 3.81 0.76
CA LYS A 126 -1.94 2.93 1.48
C LYS A 126 -1.63 1.69 0.65
N ARG A 127 -0.34 1.48 0.37
CA ARG A 127 0.14 0.27 -0.34
C ARG A 127 0.53 -0.85 0.62
N LYS A 128 0.88 -0.49 1.86
CA LYS A 128 1.21 -1.40 2.96
C LYS A 128 0.43 -0.98 4.18
N LEU A 129 0.01 -1.94 4.98
CA LEU A 129 -0.65 -1.73 6.27
C LEU A 129 0.17 -2.36 7.37
N ARG A 130 0.37 -1.63 8.46
CA ARG A 130 1.08 -2.11 9.64
C ARG A 130 0.16 -2.97 10.48
N VAL A 131 0.55 -4.22 10.63
CA VAL A 131 -0.24 -5.26 11.30
C VAL A 131 0.55 -5.80 12.50
N ARG A 132 -0.14 -6.10 13.58
CA ARG A 132 0.40 -6.80 14.74
C ARG A 132 -0.24 -8.17 14.85
N ALA A 133 0.58 -9.22 14.80
CA ALA A 133 0.15 -10.61 14.89
C ALA A 133 1.24 -11.50 15.50
N LEU A 134 0.87 -12.73 15.88
CA LEU A 134 1.85 -13.78 16.15
C LEU A 134 2.52 -14.21 14.83
N PRO A 135 3.78 -14.65 14.84
CA PRO A 135 4.50 -15.07 13.63
C PRO A 135 3.77 -16.13 12.80
N ALA A 136 3.06 -17.05 13.46
CA ALA A 136 2.25 -18.08 12.80
C ALA A 136 1.05 -17.53 12.02
N ASN A 137 0.49 -16.39 12.47
CA ASN A 137 -0.72 -15.79 11.92
C ASN A 137 -0.46 -14.61 10.96
N LEU A 138 0.82 -14.34 10.64
CA LEU A 138 1.16 -13.28 9.71
C LEU A 138 0.78 -13.65 8.28
N PRO A 139 -0.08 -12.87 7.57
CA PRO A 139 -0.42 -13.12 6.18
C PRO A 139 0.70 -12.64 5.24
N ASP A 140 0.78 -13.23 4.04
CA ASP A 140 1.72 -12.77 3.00
C ASP A 140 1.29 -11.45 2.37
N PHE A 141 -0.03 -11.23 2.27
CA PHE A 141 -0.67 -10.01 1.74
C PHE A 141 -2.07 -9.87 2.34
N ILE A 142 -2.59 -8.67 2.29
CA ILE A 142 -3.96 -8.34 2.69
C ILE A 142 -4.77 -8.14 1.41
N GLU A 143 -5.85 -8.88 1.25
CA GLU A 143 -6.75 -8.75 0.11
C GLU A 143 -7.75 -7.63 0.37
N ALA A 144 -7.82 -6.68 -0.58
CA ALA A 144 -8.77 -5.58 -0.57
C ALA A 144 -9.68 -5.71 -1.79
N ASP A 145 -10.92 -6.12 -1.58
CA ASP A 145 -11.92 -6.21 -2.64
C ASP A 145 -12.50 -4.82 -2.94
N ILE A 146 -12.42 -4.42 -4.22
CA ILE A 146 -12.94 -3.15 -4.70
C ILE A 146 -14.18 -3.29 -5.58
N SER A 147 -14.75 -4.50 -5.68
CA SER A 147 -15.87 -4.79 -6.60
C SER A 147 -17.13 -3.97 -6.31
N ASN A 148 -17.27 -3.42 -5.11
CA ASN A 148 -18.43 -2.64 -4.67
C ASN A 148 -18.13 -1.11 -4.61
N LEU A 149 -16.94 -0.66 -5.05
CA LEU A 149 -16.58 0.75 -4.94
C LEU A 149 -17.13 1.56 -6.11
N GLU A 150 -18.08 2.43 -5.80
CA GLU A 150 -18.64 3.45 -6.70
C GLU A 150 -17.80 4.71 -6.74
N LEU A 151 -18.21 5.69 -7.57
CA LEU A 151 -17.57 6.99 -7.66
C LEU A 151 -17.63 7.72 -6.30
N GLY A 152 -16.51 8.21 -5.81
CA GLY A 152 -16.41 8.87 -4.49
C GLY A 152 -16.31 7.92 -3.30
N SER A 153 -16.54 6.62 -3.47
CA SER A 153 -16.46 5.63 -2.40
C SER A 153 -15.03 5.41 -1.91
N LYS A 154 -14.91 5.04 -0.62
CA LYS A 154 -13.64 4.81 0.09
C LYS A 154 -13.69 3.45 0.77
N LEU A 155 -12.58 2.71 0.71
CA LEU A 155 -12.37 1.48 1.46
C LEU A 155 -11.56 1.81 2.72
N TYR A 156 -12.08 1.49 3.89
CA TYR A 156 -11.44 1.72 5.17
C TYR A 156 -10.71 0.47 5.69
N VAL A 157 -9.78 0.69 6.64
CA VAL A 157 -9.05 -0.41 7.28
C VAL A 157 -9.98 -1.32 8.07
N THR A 158 -11.06 -0.79 8.67
CA THR A 158 -12.08 -1.56 9.40
C THR A 158 -12.75 -2.64 8.57
N GLU A 159 -12.90 -2.42 7.26
CA GLU A 159 -13.51 -3.39 6.34
C GLU A 159 -12.59 -4.59 6.03
N LEU A 160 -11.30 -4.47 6.37
CA LEU A 160 -10.28 -5.50 6.16
C LEU A 160 -9.90 -6.24 7.43
N GLU A 161 -10.59 -5.98 8.56
CA GLU A 161 -10.30 -6.63 9.83
C GLU A 161 -10.46 -8.16 9.77
N ASN A 162 -9.54 -8.84 10.45
CA ASN A 162 -9.53 -10.29 10.56
C ASN A 162 -9.19 -10.68 12.01
N GLU A 163 -9.76 -11.77 12.50
CA GLU A 163 -9.55 -12.27 13.86
C GLU A 163 -8.08 -12.65 14.16
N ASN A 164 -7.30 -12.98 13.13
CA ASN A 164 -5.93 -13.49 13.27
C ASN A 164 -4.89 -12.39 13.50
N TYR A 165 -5.21 -11.13 13.18
CA TYR A 165 -4.27 -10.02 13.30
C TYR A 165 -4.99 -8.69 13.55
N ARG A 166 -4.28 -7.75 14.16
CA ARG A 166 -4.79 -6.41 14.46
C ARG A 166 -4.03 -5.35 13.67
N PHE A 167 -4.76 -4.42 13.06
CA PHE A 167 -4.18 -3.22 12.45
C PHE A 167 -3.70 -2.22 13.51
N LEU A 168 -2.55 -1.58 13.24
CA LEU A 168 -2.02 -0.50 14.07
C LEU A 168 -2.38 0.89 13.53
N HIS A 169 -3.19 0.94 12.48
CA HIS A 169 -3.72 2.17 11.92
C HIS A 169 -5.04 2.56 12.62
N PRO A 170 -5.39 3.87 12.63
CA PRO A 170 -6.72 4.31 13.05
C PRO A 170 -7.81 3.72 12.14
N ASP A 171 -8.99 3.48 12.71
CA ASP A 171 -10.12 2.83 12.05
C ASP A 171 -10.60 3.61 10.81
N ASN A 172 -10.49 4.93 10.81
CA ASN A 172 -10.85 5.82 9.71
C ASN A 172 -9.75 5.95 8.62
N THR A 173 -8.71 5.13 8.66
CA THR A 173 -7.66 5.14 7.64
C THR A 173 -8.19 4.59 6.32
N VAL A 174 -8.15 5.42 5.27
CA VAL A 174 -8.56 5.04 3.92
C VAL A 174 -7.42 4.28 3.24
N VAL A 175 -7.70 3.07 2.79
CA VAL A 175 -6.76 2.20 2.05
C VAL A 175 -6.74 2.57 0.58
N CYS A 176 -7.90 2.59 -0.06
CA CYS A 176 -8.09 3.04 -1.44
C CYS A 176 -9.42 3.80 -1.58
N GLN A 177 -9.53 4.59 -2.63
CA GLN A 177 -10.73 5.37 -2.94
C GLN A 177 -10.85 5.57 -4.45
N VAL A 178 -12.08 5.67 -4.95
CA VAL A 178 -12.36 6.08 -6.32
C VAL A 178 -12.62 7.57 -6.32
N ARG A 179 -11.78 8.33 -7.06
CA ARG A 179 -11.91 9.78 -7.19
C ARG A 179 -12.53 10.13 -8.54
N THR A 180 -13.29 11.20 -8.58
CA THR A 180 -13.73 11.81 -9.85
C THR A 180 -12.53 12.27 -10.67
N SER A 181 -12.52 12.01 -11.96
CA SER A 181 -11.58 12.61 -12.91
C SER A 181 -12.14 13.92 -13.47
N ARG A 182 -11.30 14.75 -14.08
CA ARG A 182 -11.80 15.95 -14.80
C ARG A 182 -12.72 15.58 -15.95
N THR A 183 -12.51 14.43 -16.56
CA THR A 183 -13.32 13.92 -17.66
C THR A 183 -14.71 13.46 -17.21
N SER A 184 -14.81 12.83 -16.01
CA SER A 184 -16.12 12.43 -15.46
C SER A 184 -17.00 13.63 -15.09
N LEU A 185 -16.38 14.72 -14.61
CA LEU A 185 -17.10 15.97 -14.32
C LEU A 185 -17.64 16.64 -15.60
N GLN A 186 -16.96 16.50 -16.74
CA GLN A 186 -17.45 17.02 -18.01
C GLN A 186 -18.64 16.23 -18.54
N VAL A 187 -18.62 14.89 -18.40
CA VAL A 187 -19.76 14.05 -18.82
C VAL A 187 -21.01 14.36 -18.01
N GLU A 188 -20.91 14.53 -16.69
CA GLU A 188 -22.06 14.90 -15.85
C GLU A 188 -22.60 16.29 -16.17
N THR A 189 -21.74 17.26 -16.57
CA THR A 189 -22.20 18.59 -17.01
C THR A 189 -22.83 18.56 -18.40
N ASP A 190 -22.33 17.75 -19.31
CA ASP A 190 -22.87 17.62 -20.65
C ASP A 190 -24.23 16.90 -20.63
N GLU A 191 -24.39 15.84 -19.81
CA GLU A 191 -25.69 15.16 -19.61
C GLU A 191 -26.75 16.08 -18.98
N GLN A 192 -26.35 16.92 -18.00
CA GLN A 192 -27.28 17.91 -17.40
C GLN A 192 -27.65 19.04 -18.35
N ILE A 193 -26.77 19.43 -19.25
CA ILE A 193 -27.08 20.44 -20.29
C ILE A 193 -28.04 19.86 -21.35
N ASP A 194 -27.83 18.61 -21.75
CA ASP A 194 -28.72 17.94 -22.70
C ASP A 194 -30.12 17.69 -22.12
N GLU A 195 -30.25 17.36 -20.81
CA GLU A 195 -31.56 17.24 -20.14
C GLU A 195 -32.28 18.60 -20.05
N VAL A 196 -31.55 19.68 -19.71
CA VAL A 196 -32.15 21.04 -19.67
C VAL A 196 -32.52 21.55 -21.06
N GLU A 197 -31.77 21.24 -22.13
CA GLU A 197 -32.13 21.57 -23.49
C GLU A 197 -33.30 20.73 -24.02
N ALA A 198 -33.48 19.49 -23.54
CA ALA A 198 -34.63 18.65 -23.88
C ALA A 198 -35.93 19.17 -23.23
N GLU A 199 -35.88 19.56 -21.95
CA GLU A 199 -37.05 20.14 -21.25
C GLU A 199 -37.45 21.49 -21.81
N THR A 200 -36.48 22.36 -22.23
CA THR A 200 -36.81 23.65 -22.83
C THR A 200 -37.37 23.56 -24.27
N LYS A 201 -37.17 22.43 -24.99
CA LYS A 201 -37.76 22.19 -26.29
C LYS A 201 -39.20 21.68 -26.20
N ASP A 202 -39.57 20.98 -25.15
CA ASP A 202 -40.97 20.53 -24.93
C ASP A 202 -41.89 21.65 -24.46
N GLU A 203 -41.41 22.66 -23.71
CA GLU A 203 -42.24 23.82 -23.34
C GLU A 203 -42.45 24.81 -24.50
N SER A 204 -41.56 24.89 -25.50
CA SER A 204 -41.72 25.80 -26.65
C SER A 204 -42.64 25.29 -27.76
N SER A 205 -43.01 24.00 -27.75
CA SER A 205 -43.90 23.40 -28.73
C SER A 205 -45.39 23.41 -28.32
N GLY A 206 -45.71 23.85 -27.08
CA GLY A 206 -47.06 23.91 -26.52
C GLY A 206 -47.80 25.23 -26.75
N ASP A 207 -47.08 26.34 -27.04
CA ASP A 207 -47.68 27.68 -27.05
C ASP A 207 -48.04 28.20 -28.46
N ASP A 208 -47.60 27.53 -29.54
CA ASP A 208 -47.85 27.95 -30.94
C ASP A 208 -49.18 27.37 -31.55
N LYS A 209 -49.91 26.52 -30.79
CA LYS A 209 -51.16 25.93 -31.26
C LYS A 209 -52.43 26.61 -30.78
N ALA A 210 -52.32 27.60 -29.86
CA ALA A 210 -53.46 28.32 -29.30
C ALA A 210 -53.74 29.68 -29.96
N ALA A 211 -52.91 30.14 -30.92
CA ALA A 211 -53.01 31.46 -31.53
C ALA A 211 -53.65 31.48 -32.95
N GLU A 212 -53.96 30.32 -33.56
CA GLU A 212 -54.47 30.23 -34.91
C GLU A 212 -56.00 29.97 -35.03
N GLU A 213 -56.69 29.71 -33.91
CA GLU A 213 -58.15 29.45 -33.90
C GLU A 213 -59.03 30.66 -33.56
N SER A 214 -58.48 31.86 -33.36
CA SER A 214 -59.25 33.05 -33.03
C SER A 214 -59.37 34.14 -34.16
N LYS A 215 -59.05 33.83 -35.42
CA LYS A 215 -59.14 34.79 -36.59
C LYS A 215 -60.03 34.39 -37.74
N SER A 216 -60.97 33.46 -37.54
CA SER A 216 -61.94 33.10 -38.62
C SER A 216 -63.39 33.30 -38.22
N GLU A 217 -63.73 34.29 -37.40
CA GLU A 217 -65.11 34.79 -37.22
C GLU A 217 -65.08 36.28 -36.93
N GLN A 218 -65.03 37.11 -38.02
CA GLN A 218 -65.78 38.35 -38.19
C GLN A 218 -65.51 38.93 -39.61
#